data_ae5a2aee7481af21d141aeefa4c9ffe1
#
_entry.id   ae5a2aee7481af21d141aeefa4c9ffe1
#
_cell.length_a   1.000
_cell.length_b   1.000
_cell.length_c   1.000
_cell.angle_alpha   90.00
_cell.angle_beta   90.00
_cell.angle_gamma   90.00
#
_symmetry.space_group_name_H-M   'P 1'
#
loop_
_entity.id
_entity.type
_entity.pdbx_description
1 polymer ?
#
loop_
_entity_poly.entity_id
_entity_poly.type
_entity_poly.pdbx_seq_one_letter_code
_entity_poly.pdbx_strand_id
1 'polypeptide(L)'
;MFVVLLTYEKPLGEIDRLMKEHVRFLQQQYDAGLFVASGRRVPRTGGVILARGTDKQGLEAIMALDPFVREGAARFEVIEFTPSQTRAGFKPFT
;
A
#
# COMPACT_ATOMS: atom_id res chain seq x y z
N MET A 1 7.11 9.90 5.41
CA MET A 1 6.43 8.58 5.46
C MET A 1 5.01 8.71 4.94
N PHE A 2 4.49 7.64 4.39
CA PHE A 2 3.16 7.64 3.78
C PHE A 2 2.31 6.51 4.33
N VAL A 3 1.03 6.77 4.46
CA VAL A 3 0.01 5.76 4.69
C VAL A 3 -0.84 5.69 3.42
N VAL A 4 -0.91 4.52 2.80
CA VAL A 4 -1.78 4.29 1.64
C VAL A 4 -2.99 3.52 2.12
N LEU A 5 -4.17 4.05 1.86
CA LEU A 5 -5.43 3.39 2.16
C LEU A 5 -6.03 2.87 0.86
N LEU A 6 -6.22 1.56 0.78
CA LEU A 6 -6.90 0.92 -0.34
C LEU A 6 -8.34 0.61 0.09
N THR A 7 -9.29 0.91 -0.77
CA THR A 7 -10.70 0.59 -0.56
C THR A 7 -11.21 -0.24 -1.74
N TYR A 8 -11.77 -1.42 -1.47
CA TYR A 8 -12.27 -2.29 -2.52
C TYR A 8 -13.50 -1.68 -3.18
N GLU A 9 -13.53 -1.74 -4.51
CA GLU A 9 -14.63 -1.25 -5.35
C GLU A 9 -15.41 -2.39 -6.00
N LYS A 10 -14.93 -3.62 -5.87
CA LYS A 10 -15.52 -4.82 -6.45
C LYS A 10 -15.72 -5.90 -5.40
N PRO A 11 -16.58 -6.89 -5.67
CA PRO A 11 -16.80 -8.00 -4.73
C PRO A 11 -15.53 -8.77 -4.41
N LEU A 12 -15.48 -9.40 -3.24
CA LEU A 12 -14.31 -10.13 -2.78
C LEU A 12 -13.86 -11.24 -3.73
N GLY A 13 -14.77 -11.82 -4.51
CA GLY A 13 -14.39 -12.80 -5.52
C GLY A 13 -13.44 -12.23 -6.56
N GLU A 14 -13.67 -10.97 -6.98
CA GLU A 14 -12.78 -10.28 -7.92
C GLU A 14 -11.44 -9.92 -7.25
N ILE A 15 -11.49 -9.51 -5.98
CA ILE A 15 -10.28 -9.24 -5.20
C ILE A 15 -9.44 -10.51 -5.10
N ASP A 16 -10.07 -11.63 -4.76
CA ASP A 16 -9.35 -12.91 -4.63
C ASP A 16 -8.74 -13.36 -5.96
N ARG A 17 -9.41 -13.10 -7.08
CA ARG A 17 -8.89 -13.40 -8.42
C ARG A 17 -7.58 -12.67 -8.70
N LEU A 18 -7.44 -11.44 -8.22
CA LEU A 18 -6.27 -10.60 -8.44
C LEU A 18 -5.22 -10.71 -7.32
N MET A 19 -5.51 -11.45 -6.25
CA MET A 19 -4.68 -11.47 -5.05
C MET A 19 -3.25 -11.91 -5.31
N LYS A 20 -3.05 -12.92 -6.12
CA LYS A 20 -1.71 -13.45 -6.41
C LYS A 20 -0.81 -12.41 -7.08
N GLU A 21 -1.35 -11.70 -8.06
CA GLU A 21 -0.62 -10.63 -8.74
C GLU A 21 -0.38 -9.44 -7.81
N HIS A 22 -1.37 -9.11 -6.98
CA HIS A 22 -1.25 -8.04 -5.99
C HIS A 22 -0.11 -8.33 -5.01
N VAL A 23 -0.04 -9.56 -4.48
CA VAL A 23 1.03 -9.95 -3.55
C VAL A 23 2.39 -9.86 -4.22
N ARG A 24 2.48 -10.23 -5.50
CA ARG A 24 3.72 -10.10 -6.26
C ARG A 24 4.13 -8.63 -6.41
N PHE A 25 3.17 -7.75 -6.67
CA PHE A 25 3.41 -6.31 -6.71
C PHE A 25 3.93 -5.80 -5.36
N LEU A 26 3.29 -6.19 -4.25
CA LEU A 26 3.76 -5.80 -2.91
C LEU A 26 5.20 -6.24 -2.69
N GLN A 27 5.53 -7.48 -3.03
CA GLN A 27 6.88 -8.01 -2.82
C GLN A 27 7.93 -7.21 -3.59
N GLN A 28 7.62 -6.80 -4.82
CA GLN A 28 8.53 -5.94 -5.59
C GLN A 28 8.81 -4.63 -4.87
N GLN A 29 7.82 -4.03 -4.24
CA GLN A 29 7.99 -2.76 -3.53
C GLN A 29 8.70 -2.94 -2.19
N TYR A 30 8.49 -4.07 -1.51
CA TYR A 30 9.31 -4.41 -0.34
C TYR A 30 10.79 -4.58 -0.73
N ASP A 31 11.05 -5.30 -1.82
CA ASP A 31 12.43 -5.53 -2.29
C ASP A 31 13.11 -4.22 -2.71
N ALA A 32 12.34 -3.27 -3.23
CA ALA A 32 12.84 -1.94 -3.58
C ALA A 32 13.05 -1.02 -2.37
N GLY A 33 12.66 -1.45 -1.18
CA GLY A 33 12.79 -0.65 0.04
C GLY A 33 11.75 0.44 0.19
N LEU A 34 10.66 0.39 -0.58
CA LEU A 34 9.63 1.43 -0.56
C LEU A 34 8.49 1.10 0.41
N PHE A 35 8.11 -0.16 0.53
CA PHE A 35 7.06 -0.57 1.46
C PHE A 35 7.68 -1.11 2.74
N VAL A 36 7.12 -0.70 3.89
CA VAL A 36 7.59 -1.08 5.23
C VAL A 36 6.70 -2.15 5.82
N ALA A 37 5.40 -2.01 5.69
CA ALA A 37 4.40 -2.93 6.21
C ALA A 37 3.12 -2.78 5.41
N SER A 38 2.34 -3.85 5.35
CA SER A 38 1.03 -3.83 4.71
C SER A 38 0.13 -4.88 5.32
N GLY A 39 -1.16 -4.69 5.18
CA GLY A 39 -2.14 -5.66 5.67
C GLY A 39 -3.53 -5.30 5.21
N ARG A 40 -4.48 -6.21 5.47
CA ARG A 40 -5.88 -5.96 5.15
C ARG A 40 -6.57 -5.21 6.27
N ARG A 41 -7.55 -4.42 5.92
CA ARG A 41 -8.41 -3.74 6.89
C ARG A 41 -9.34 -4.75 7.58
N VAL A 42 -9.75 -4.41 8.78
CA VAL A 42 -10.72 -5.20 9.54
C VAL A 42 -11.94 -4.31 9.81
N PRO A 43 -13.12 -4.62 9.24
CA PRO A 43 -13.42 -5.74 8.35
C PRO A 43 -12.73 -5.63 7.00
N ARG A 44 -12.74 -6.70 6.21
CA ARG A 44 -12.01 -6.84 4.96
C ARG A 44 -12.65 -5.97 3.84
N THR A 45 -12.41 -4.66 3.91
CA THR A 45 -12.92 -3.67 2.96
C THR A 45 -11.82 -3.03 2.12
N GLY A 46 -10.59 -3.43 2.33
CA GLY A 46 -9.43 -2.85 1.67
C GLY A 46 -8.14 -3.23 2.35
N GLY A 47 -7.12 -2.42 2.18
CA GLY A 47 -5.80 -2.63 2.77
C GLY A 47 -5.18 -1.33 3.25
N VAL A 48 -4.07 -1.47 3.97
CA VAL A 48 -3.25 -0.36 4.44
C VAL A 48 -1.80 -0.69 4.12
N ILE A 49 -1.06 0.28 3.60
CA ILE A 49 0.37 0.15 3.32
C ILE A 49 1.10 1.31 3.98
N LEU A 50 2.20 1.01 4.66
CA LEU A 50 3.15 2.04 5.11
C LEU A 50 4.29 2.07 4.10
N ALA A 51 4.62 3.28 3.61
CA ALA A 51 5.63 3.46 2.57
C ALA A 51 6.55 4.62 2.88
N ARG A 52 7.77 4.58 2.31
CA ARG A 52 8.79 5.61 2.41
C ARG A 52 9.74 5.52 1.23
N GLY A 53 10.70 6.43 1.16
CA GLY A 53 11.78 6.33 0.17
C GLY A 53 11.45 6.93 -1.19
N THR A 54 10.32 7.59 -1.31
CA THR A 54 9.91 8.31 -2.51
C THR A 54 9.07 9.51 -2.10
N ASP A 55 8.71 10.38 -3.04
CA ASP A 55 7.76 11.46 -2.77
C ASP A 55 6.32 10.99 -3.06
N LYS A 56 5.34 11.83 -2.74
CA LYS A 56 3.93 11.49 -2.91
C LYS A 56 3.58 11.18 -4.36
N GLN A 57 4.09 11.98 -5.29
CA GLN A 57 3.83 11.78 -6.72
C GLN A 57 4.41 10.45 -7.21
N GLY A 58 5.64 10.13 -6.79
CA GLY A 58 6.27 8.86 -7.11
C GLY A 58 5.49 7.67 -6.56
N LEU A 59 5.01 7.79 -5.32
CA LEU A 59 4.22 6.72 -4.70
C LEU A 59 2.87 6.54 -5.41
N GLU A 60 2.21 7.63 -5.81
CA GLU A 60 0.97 7.54 -6.56
C GLU A 60 1.17 6.82 -7.88
N ALA A 61 2.28 7.08 -8.58
CA ALA A 61 2.63 6.37 -9.81
C ALA A 61 2.85 4.88 -9.56
N ILE A 62 3.49 4.53 -8.46
CA ILE A 62 3.70 3.13 -8.07
C ILE A 62 2.36 2.45 -7.77
N MET A 63 1.48 3.09 -7.02
CA MET A 63 0.18 2.52 -6.67
C MET A 63 -0.70 2.28 -7.90
N ALA A 64 -0.56 3.08 -8.95
CA ALA A 64 -1.28 2.88 -10.20
C ALA A 64 -0.90 1.55 -10.89
N LEU A 65 0.21 0.95 -10.54
CA LEU A 65 0.68 -0.35 -11.06
C LEU A 65 0.11 -1.54 -10.28
N ASP A 66 -0.46 -1.32 -9.10
CA ASP A 66 -1.09 -2.39 -8.33
C ASP A 66 -2.22 -3.00 -9.16
N PRO A 67 -2.26 -4.32 -9.37
CA PRO A 67 -3.35 -4.97 -10.12
C PRO A 67 -4.74 -4.61 -9.60
N PHE A 68 -4.92 -4.43 -8.31
CA PHE A 68 -6.20 -4.00 -7.74
C PHE A 68 -6.61 -2.63 -8.29
N VAL A 69 -5.67 -1.70 -8.35
CA VAL A 69 -5.92 -0.34 -8.84
C VAL A 69 -6.05 -0.34 -10.36
N ARG A 70 -5.11 -1.00 -11.04
CA ARG A 70 -5.07 -1.06 -12.51
C ARG A 70 -6.36 -1.65 -13.08
N GLU A 71 -6.93 -2.67 -12.44
CA GLU A 71 -8.15 -3.34 -12.90
C GLU A 71 -9.43 -2.71 -12.35
N GLY A 72 -9.33 -1.60 -11.64
CA GLY A 72 -10.49 -0.92 -11.08
C GLY A 72 -11.14 -1.65 -9.91
N ALA A 73 -10.44 -2.62 -9.30
CA ALA A 73 -10.96 -3.39 -8.18
C ALA A 73 -10.81 -2.66 -6.84
N ALA A 74 -9.93 -1.66 -6.78
CA ALA A 74 -9.73 -0.84 -5.59
C ALA A 74 -9.35 0.58 -5.99
N ARG A 75 -9.71 1.55 -5.15
CA ARG A 75 -9.16 2.90 -5.22
C ARG A 75 -8.17 3.08 -4.08
N PHE A 76 -7.30 4.09 -4.18
CA PHE A 76 -6.33 4.36 -3.13
C PHE A 76 -6.32 5.84 -2.76
N GLU A 77 -5.91 6.10 -1.51
CA GLU A 77 -5.66 7.43 -1.00
C GLU A 77 -4.27 7.42 -0.33
N VAL A 78 -3.47 8.44 -0.59
CA VAL A 78 -2.14 8.58 0.00
C VAL A 78 -2.17 9.71 1.01
N ILE A 79 -1.78 9.40 2.25
CA ILE A 79 -1.63 10.36 3.32
C ILE A 79 -0.14 10.49 3.62
N GLU A 80 0.41 11.68 3.47
CA GLU A 80 1.80 11.95 3.84
C GLU A 80 1.85 12.50 5.26
N PHE A 81 2.81 12.03 6.06
CA PHE A 81 3.08 12.61 7.37
C PHE A 81 4.59 12.57 7.65
N THR A 82 5.04 13.51 8.47
CA THR A 82 6.43 13.56 8.92
C THR A 82 6.48 12.99 10.33
N PRO A 83 7.07 11.79 10.53
CA PRO A 83 7.19 11.22 11.87
C PRO A 83 8.00 12.14 12.77
N SER A 84 7.42 12.53 13.91
CA SER A 84 8.09 13.36 14.90
C SER A 84 8.55 12.56 16.11
N GLN A 85 7.96 11.40 16.34
CA GLN A 85 8.30 10.50 17.45
C GLN A 85 8.17 9.05 17.01
N THR A 86 9.07 8.20 17.52
CA THR A 86 9.01 6.75 17.31
C THR A 86 9.41 6.06 18.61
N ARG A 87 8.96 4.82 18.80
CA ARG A 87 9.58 4.00 19.84
C ARG A 87 10.92 3.45 19.30
N ALA A 88 11.79 3.02 20.23
CA ALA A 88 13.07 2.41 19.86
C ALA A 88 12.86 1.24 18.89
N GLY A 89 13.71 1.14 17.88
CA GLY A 89 13.63 0.11 16.85
C GLY A 89 12.88 0.53 15.60
N PHE A 90 12.05 1.57 15.65
CA PHE A 90 11.34 2.07 14.48
C PHE A 90 11.97 3.30 13.84
N LYS A 91 12.95 3.89 14.49
CA LYS A 91 13.63 5.09 13.99
C LYS A 91 14.22 4.92 12.58
N PRO A 92 14.80 3.77 12.21
CA PRO A 92 15.32 3.59 10.83
C PRO A 92 14.28 3.73 9.74
N PHE A 93 12.98 3.64 10.06
CA PHE A 93 11.89 3.76 9.10
C PHE A 93 11.37 5.19 8.96
N THR A 94 11.92 6.10 9.70
CA THR A 94 11.56 7.52 9.64
C THR A 94 12.64 8.33 8.96
#